data_c17f80529770f91cff71c10e931ad1df
#
_entry.id   c17f80529770f91cff71c10e931ad1df
#
_cell.length_a   1.000
_cell.length_b   1.000
_cell.length_c   1.000
_cell.angle_alpha   90.00
_cell.angle_beta   90.00
_cell.angle_gamma   90.00
#
_symmetry.space_group_name_H-M   'P 1'
#
loop_
_entity.id
_entity.type
_entity.pdbx_description
1 polymer ?
#
loop_
_entity_poly.entity_id
_entity_poly.type
_entity_poly.pdbx_seq_one_letter_code
_entity_poly.pdbx_strand_id
1 'polypeptide(L)'
;MPIANGYRGPIPTVKGRKESIPIIDRHDSTENIFSRQETAQRTPHILNVLEQRYHARFYQSLASIMALRASFLRDRHIFVRGEDMVTILKGLGAREDDFELVKQISNLTGPDPTLDYRTVTYGRYCIDPETRSIRRLAAQPYTLTVQEDYKRHDSGIPRMFDETPLEMQGNTVVQALMLFKALIFQNVPITPRAGLDYSSPSWVCTMFNARTHTAANSGIFGEPALEGVHSDGSDFTMTVFLGSTNMRADSAVTFMHANEETTGVQTCETQPTNIRARVHHQAFLDLLLFADHDFKHSVTSVHQADAGAPATRDMLVVFTRRPKLDAHVSGYADSMELHATEPLHLPMWLP
;
A
#
# COMPACT_ATOMS: atom_id res chain seq x y z
N MET A 1 11.13 -8.61 -61.57
CA MET A 1 10.22 -7.58 -62.13
C MET A 1 9.18 -7.22 -61.08
N PRO A 2 8.78 -5.94 -60.94
CA PRO A 2 9.34 -5.06 -59.91
C PRO A 2 8.31 -4.75 -58.80
N ILE A 3 8.79 -4.56 -57.68
CA ILE A 3 8.62 -3.54 -56.62
C ILE A 3 7.68 -2.37 -56.99
N ALA A 4 6.66 -2.12 -56.19
CA ALA A 4 5.95 -0.84 -56.16
C ALA A 4 5.84 -0.38 -54.69
N ASN A 5 6.66 0.50 -54.37
CA ASN A 5 6.65 1.84 -53.71
C ASN A 5 5.43 2.21 -52.88
N GLY A 6 5.84 2.63 -51.70
CA GLY A 6 5.15 3.23 -50.59
C GLY A 6 4.31 4.47 -50.88
N TYR A 7 3.37 4.64 -49.96
CA TYR A 7 2.73 5.91 -49.69
C TYR A 7 3.00 6.30 -48.22
N ARG A 8 3.82 7.35 -48.06
CA ARG A 8 3.93 8.07 -46.78
C ARG A 8 2.96 9.25 -46.88
N GLY A 9 1.86 9.18 -46.12
CA GLY A 9 1.03 10.35 -45.85
C GLY A 9 1.48 11.01 -44.54
N PRO A 10 1.35 12.32 -44.38
CA PRO A 10 1.79 13.03 -43.19
C PRO A 10 0.85 12.78 -42.01
N ILE A 11 1.45 12.58 -40.83
CA ILE A 11 0.77 12.45 -39.53
C ILE A 11 0.14 13.83 -39.23
N PRO A 12 -1.16 13.93 -38.91
CA PRO A 12 -1.76 15.19 -38.48
C PRO A 12 -1.29 15.54 -37.07
N THR A 13 -0.64 16.69 -36.95
CA THR A 13 -0.34 17.35 -35.68
C THR A 13 -1.64 17.88 -35.06
N VAL A 14 -2.11 17.24 -33.98
CA VAL A 14 -3.18 17.79 -33.15
C VAL A 14 -2.61 18.91 -32.31
N LYS A 15 -2.96 20.13 -32.62
CA LYS A 15 -2.73 21.30 -31.75
C LYS A 15 -3.68 21.16 -30.53
N GLY A 16 -3.14 20.70 -29.41
CA GLY A 16 -3.84 20.70 -28.13
C GLY A 16 -4.10 22.13 -27.66
N ARG A 17 -5.38 22.50 -27.53
CA ARG A 17 -5.81 23.62 -26.70
C ARG A 17 -5.57 23.20 -25.24
N LYS A 18 -4.74 23.94 -24.54
CA LYS A 18 -4.69 23.94 -23.07
C LYS A 18 -5.96 24.64 -22.57
N GLU A 19 -7.01 23.90 -22.30
CA GLU A 19 -8.07 24.40 -21.43
C GLU A 19 -7.61 24.14 -19.99
N SER A 20 -7.44 25.22 -19.26
CA SER A 20 -7.17 25.22 -17.83
C SER A 20 -8.37 24.57 -17.11
N ILE A 21 -8.10 23.45 -16.43
CA ILE A 21 -9.06 22.81 -15.52
C ILE A 21 -9.36 23.84 -14.42
N PRO A 22 -10.65 24.12 -14.10
CA PRO A 22 -10.97 25.03 -13.01
C PRO A 22 -10.45 24.45 -11.69
N ILE A 23 -9.64 25.24 -10.99
CA ILE A 23 -9.29 25.00 -9.59
C ILE A 23 -10.60 24.99 -8.82
N ILE A 24 -10.98 23.83 -8.30
CA ILE A 24 -12.12 23.72 -7.38
C ILE A 24 -11.76 24.55 -6.14
N ASP A 25 -12.42 25.67 -5.99
CA ASP A 25 -12.32 26.53 -4.81
C ASP A 25 -12.68 25.70 -3.56
N ARG A 26 -11.70 25.56 -2.68
CA ARG A 26 -11.85 24.87 -1.40
C ARG A 26 -12.61 25.79 -0.43
N HIS A 27 -13.91 25.83 -0.56
CA HIS A 27 -14.80 26.27 0.48
C HIS A 27 -15.75 25.13 0.82
N ASP A 28 -15.42 24.32 1.82
CA ASP A 28 -16.33 24.13 2.94
C ASP A 28 -15.65 23.39 4.12
N SER A 29 -15.87 23.94 5.25
CA SER A 29 -15.85 23.64 6.64
C SER A 29 -15.81 22.14 7.04
N THR A 30 -14.66 21.49 6.90
CA THR A 30 -14.19 20.52 7.88
C THR A 30 -12.93 21.13 8.49
N GLU A 31 -12.95 21.39 9.79
CA GLU A 31 -11.76 21.82 10.53
C GLU A 31 -10.63 20.85 10.21
N ASN A 32 -9.65 21.33 9.47
CA ASN A 32 -8.50 20.55 9.03
C ASN A 32 -7.65 20.33 10.29
N ILE A 33 -7.79 19.14 10.93
CA ILE A 33 -7.08 18.75 12.15
C ILE A 33 -5.56 18.93 11.96
N PHE A 34 -5.10 18.97 10.71
CA PHE A 34 -3.73 19.28 10.30
C PHE A 34 -3.58 20.74 9.85
N SER A 35 -4.08 21.73 10.62
CA SER A 35 -3.69 23.11 10.35
C SER A 35 -2.15 23.22 10.47
N ARG A 36 -1.49 23.86 9.51
CA ARG A 36 -0.02 24.02 9.49
C ARG A 36 0.55 24.59 10.82
N GLN A 37 -0.24 25.27 11.63
CA GLN A 37 0.18 25.80 12.92
C GLN A 37 0.13 24.76 14.04
N GLU A 38 -0.77 23.76 14.00
CA GLU A 38 -0.85 22.70 15.01
C GLU A 38 0.16 21.57 14.73
N THR A 39 0.44 21.26 13.46
CA THR A 39 1.43 20.23 13.08
C THR A 39 2.85 20.61 13.44
N ALA A 40 3.19 21.92 13.42
CA ALA A 40 4.55 22.39 13.76
C ALA A 40 4.94 22.19 15.25
N GLN A 41 3.99 21.86 16.14
CA GLN A 41 4.21 21.69 17.59
C GLN A 41 4.17 20.23 18.09
N ARG A 42 3.78 19.26 17.25
CA ARG A 42 3.74 17.86 17.68
C ARG A 42 5.08 17.18 17.47
N THR A 43 5.76 16.85 18.55
CA THR A 43 6.91 15.94 18.50
C THR A 43 6.44 14.57 18.02
N PRO A 44 7.04 14.00 16.95
CA PRO A 44 6.70 12.66 16.52
C PRO A 44 6.84 11.68 17.67
N HIS A 45 5.81 10.88 17.93
CA HIS A 45 5.88 9.85 18.95
C HIS A 45 6.50 8.60 18.36
N ILE A 46 7.47 8.04 19.09
CA ILE A 46 8.02 6.72 18.79
C ILE A 46 7.34 5.72 19.72
N LEU A 47 6.71 4.74 19.12
CA LEU A 47 6.08 3.64 19.84
C LEU A 47 7.13 2.88 20.65
N ASN A 48 6.91 2.74 21.95
CA ASN A 48 7.75 1.92 22.81
C ASN A 48 7.04 0.62 23.17
N VAL A 49 7.21 -0.38 22.32
CA VAL A 49 6.61 -1.70 22.54
C VAL A 49 7.17 -2.40 23.78
N LEU A 50 8.40 -2.10 24.17
CA LEU A 50 9.02 -2.73 25.34
C LEU A 50 8.39 -2.28 26.67
N GLU A 51 7.86 -1.06 26.73
CA GLU A 51 7.11 -0.58 27.90
C GLU A 51 5.77 -1.29 28.06
N GLN A 52 5.18 -1.79 26.96
CA GLN A 52 3.89 -2.48 27.01
C GLN A 52 3.94 -3.83 27.72
N ARG A 53 5.13 -4.44 27.86
CA ARG A 53 5.31 -5.75 28.52
C ARG A 53 4.85 -5.82 29.98
N TYR A 54 4.62 -4.66 30.61
CA TYR A 54 4.08 -4.59 31.98
C TYR A 54 2.56 -4.59 32.04
N HIS A 55 1.88 -4.63 30.88
CA HIS A 55 0.42 -4.59 30.78
C HIS A 55 -0.15 -5.91 30.27
N ALA A 56 -1.21 -6.42 30.92
CA ALA A 56 -1.86 -7.66 30.51
C ALA A 56 -2.36 -7.64 29.05
N ARG A 57 -2.86 -6.47 28.57
CA ARG A 57 -3.33 -6.28 27.19
C ARG A 57 -2.25 -6.55 26.14
N PHE A 58 -0.97 -6.32 26.46
CA PHE A 58 0.12 -6.63 25.57
C PHE A 58 0.22 -8.12 25.28
N TYR A 59 0.15 -8.96 26.32
CA TYR A 59 0.20 -10.41 26.17
C TYR A 59 -1.04 -10.97 25.49
N GLN A 60 -2.21 -10.36 25.69
CA GLN A 60 -3.44 -10.71 24.95
C GLN A 60 -3.27 -10.42 23.46
N SER A 61 -2.72 -9.25 23.11
CA SER A 61 -2.44 -8.90 21.71
C SER A 61 -1.38 -9.81 21.09
N LEU A 62 -0.33 -10.17 21.82
CA LEU A 62 0.64 -11.16 21.35
C LEU A 62 0.01 -12.52 21.09
N ALA A 63 -0.86 -12.99 21.98
CA ALA A 63 -1.56 -14.26 21.79
C ALA A 63 -2.43 -14.22 20.52
N SER A 64 -3.15 -13.12 20.29
CA SER A 64 -3.93 -12.92 19.06
C SER A 64 -3.03 -12.89 17.82
N ILE A 65 -1.89 -12.19 17.87
CA ILE A 65 -0.92 -12.15 16.77
C ILE A 65 -0.36 -13.55 16.49
N MET A 66 -0.03 -14.33 17.52
CA MET A 66 0.49 -15.70 17.35
C MET A 66 -0.57 -16.64 16.74
N ALA A 67 -1.84 -16.49 17.11
CA ALA A 67 -2.95 -17.22 16.50
C ALA A 67 -3.13 -16.84 15.02
N LEU A 68 -3.09 -15.54 14.70
CA LEU A 68 -3.14 -15.04 13.32
C LEU A 68 -1.93 -15.54 12.51
N ARG A 69 -0.73 -15.54 13.11
CA ARG A 69 0.47 -16.08 12.47
C ARG A 69 0.35 -17.57 12.17
N ALA A 70 -0.23 -18.36 13.08
CA ALA A 70 -0.48 -19.78 12.83
C ALA A 70 -1.46 -19.99 11.65
N SER A 71 -2.49 -19.16 11.53
CA SER A 71 -3.39 -19.14 10.36
C SER A 71 -2.63 -18.71 9.09
N PHE A 72 -1.80 -17.69 9.17
CA PHE A 72 -1.01 -17.21 8.03
C PHE A 72 -0.01 -18.28 7.51
N LEU A 73 0.63 -19.03 8.40
CA LEU A 73 1.51 -20.13 8.02
C LEU A 73 0.77 -21.25 7.27
N ARG A 74 -0.47 -21.51 7.61
CA ARG A 74 -1.30 -22.55 6.99
C ARG A 74 -1.94 -22.09 5.69
N ASP A 75 -2.58 -20.90 5.72
CA ASP A 75 -3.48 -20.43 4.66
C ASP A 75 -2.78 -19.42 3.72
N ARG A 76 -1.59 -18.96 4.09
CA ARG A 76 -0.75 -17.99 3.36
C ARG A 76 -1.39 -16.61 3.20
N HIS A 77 -2.54 -16.40 3.79
CA HIS A 77 -3.20 -15.10 3.93
C HIS A 77 -4.01 -15.06 5.21
N ILE A 78 -4.27 -13.85 5.69
CA ILE A 78 -5.21 -13.56 6.80
C ILE A 78 -5.99 -12.30 6.47
N PHE A 79 -7.25 -12.29 6.86
CA PHE A 79 -8.07 -11.08 6.94
C PHE A 79 -8.42 -10.84 8.40
N VAL A 80 -8.14 -9.63 8.89
CA VAL A 80 -8.41 -9.23 10.27
C VAL A 80 -9.40 -8.07 10.25
N ARG A 81 -10.47 -8.19 11.02
CA ARG A 81 -11.46 -7.11 11.14
C ARG A 81 -10.87 -5.91 11.87
N GLY A 82 -11.32 -4.71 11.51
CA GLY A 82 -10.82 -3.47 12.07
C GLY A 82 -10.95 -3.38 13.59
N GLU A 83 -12.04 -3.89 14.17
CA GLU A 83 -12.26 -3.92 15.62
C GLU A 83 -11.22 -4.77 16.35
N ASP A 84 -10.84 -5.91 15.78
CA ASP A 84 -9.77 -6.77 16.30
C ASP A 84 -8.41 -6.09 16.15
N MET A 85 -8.17 -5.45 14.99
CA MET A 85 -6.93 -4.69 14.77
C MET A 85 -6.78 -3.54 15.75
N VAL A 86 -7.82 -2.74 16.01
CA VAL A 86 -7.79 -1.69 17.04
C VAL A 86 -7.32 -2.26 18.38
N THR A 87 -7.90 -3.39 18.79
CA THR A 87 -7.54 -4.07 20.05
C THR A 87 -6.08 -4.50 20.05
N ILE A 88 -5.61 -5.15 18.99
CA ILE A 88 -4.23 -5.61 18.85
C ILE A 88 -3.26 -4.42 18.90
N LEU A 89 -3.51 -3.37 18.11
CA LEU A 89 -2.62 -2.21 18.02
C LEU A 89 -2.54 -1.42 19.34
N LYS A 90 -3.66 -1.27 20.07
CA LYS A 90 -3.67 -0.69 21.42
C LYS A 90 -2.81 -1.50 22.39
N GLY A 91 -2.84 -2.84 22.30
CA GLY A 91 -2.00 -3.70 23.12
C GLY A 91 -0.50 -3.59 22.77
N LEU A 92 -0.16 -3.30 21.52
CA LEU A 92 1.22 -2.99 21.11
C LEU A 92 1.66 -1.58 21.53
N GLY A 93 0.75 -0.71 22.00
CA GLY A 93 1.04 0.61 22.51
C GLY A 93 0.59 1.76 21.61
N ALA A 94 -0.23 1.50 20.58
CA ALA A 94 -0.83 2.56 19.78
C ALA A 94 -1.71 3.46 20.66
N ARG A 95 -1.55 4.79 20.51
CA ARG A 95 -2.24 5.80 21.31
C ARG A 95 -3.64 6.04 20.78
N GLU A 96 -4.58 6.33 21.67
CA GLU A 96 -5.99 6.55 21.34
C GLU A 96 -6.16 7.68 20.31
N ASP A 97 -5.52 8.82 20.54
CA ASP A 97 -5.63 10.00 19.67
C ASP A 97 -5.10 9.72 18.25
N ASP A 98 -4.14 8.82 18.10
CA ASP A 98 -3.53 8.50 16.82
C ASP A 98 -4.47 7.70 15.91
N PHE A 99 -5.51 7.02 16.45
CA PHE A 99 -6.53 6.35 15.64
C PHE A 99 -7.42 7.36 14.88
N GLU A 100 -7.73 8.50 15.47
CA GLU A 100 -8.49 9.55 14.77
C GLU A 100 -7.61 10.28 13.74
N LEU A 101 -6.35 10.50 14.06
CA LEU A 101 -5.40 11.14 13.15
C LEU A 101 -5.12 10.28 11.91
N VAL A 102 -4.95 8.96 12.08
CA VAL A 102 -4.65 8.05 10.96
C VAL A 102 -5.79 7.97 9.95
N LYS A 103 -7.04 8.19 10.33
CA LYS A 103 -8.17 8.27 9.39
C LYS A 103 -8.04 9.44 8.40
N GLN A 104 -7.24 10.43 8.72
CA GLN A 104 -7.11 11.67 7.95
C GLN A 104 -5.77 11.81 7.22
N ILE A 105 -4.83 10.88 7.42
CA ILE A 105 -3.50 10.98 6.79
C ILE A 105 -3.56 10.99 5.25
N SER A 106 -4.61 10.42 4.65
CA SER A 106 -4.81 10.47 3.20
C SER A 106 -5.13 11.88 2.67
N ASN A 107 -5.41 12.85 3.55
CA ASN A 107 -5.51 14.27 3.17
C ASN A 107 -4.14 14.91 2.89
N LEU A 108 -3.05 14.24 3.26
CA LEU A 108 -1.67 14.68 3.08
C LEU A 108 -1.01 14.07 1.83
N THR A 109 -1.76 13.33 1.02
CA THR A 109 -1.25 12.69 -0.20
C THR A 109 -1.12 13.69 -1.34
N GLY A 110 -0.05 13.57 -2.15
CA GLY A 110 0.17 14.30 -3.38
C GLY A 110 -0.31 13.55 -4.63
N PRO A 111 -0.27 14.17 -5.82
CA PRO A 111 -0.69 13.55 -7.07
C PRO A 111 0.12 12.29 -7.39
N ASP A 112 -0.55 11.26 -7.90
CA ASP A 112 0.14 10.11 -8.50
C ASP A 112 0.72 10.52 -9.86
N PRO A 113 2.00 10.23 -10.15
CA PRO A 113 2.63 10.65 -11.40
C PRO A 113 2.06 9.96 -12.64
N THR A 114 1.26 8.89 -12.49
CA THR A 114 0.78 8.07 -13.62
C THR A 114 -0.73 7.86 -13.64
N LEU A 115 -1.45 8.23 -12.57
CA LEU A 115 -2.90 8.03 -12.44
C LEU A 115 -3.56 9.29 -11.87
N ASP A 116 -4.35 9.97 -12.67
CA ASP A 116 -5.02 11.24 -12.33
C ASP A 116 -6.18 11.08 -11.32
N TYR A 117 -6.67 9.87 -11.12
CA TYR A 117 -7.69 9.50 -10.12
C TYR A 117 -7.10 8.95 -8.82
N ARG A 118 -5.78 9.12 -8.58
CA ARG A 118 -5.12 8.69 -7.35
C ARG A 118 -4.22 9.77 -6.80
N THR A 119 -4.25 9.95 -5.50
CA THR A 119 -3.23 10.68 -4.77
C THR A 119 -2.49 9.72 -3.84
N VAL A 120 -1.20 9.95 -3.63
CA VAL A 120 -0.36 8.98 -2.93
C VAL A 120 0.85 9.64 -2.27
N THR A 121 1.26 9.11 -1.13
CA THR A 121 2.61 9.29 -0.58
C THR A 121 3.24 7.93 -0.34
N TYR A 122 4.57 7.88 -0.33
CA TYR A 122 5.28 6.64 -0.11
C TYR A 122 6.49 6.80 0.81
N GLY A 123 6.83 5.73 1.52
CA GLY A 123 8.04 5.67 2.33
C GLY A 123 8.66 4.29 2.28
N ARG A 124 10.00 4.26 2.40
CA ARG A 124 10.79 3.03 2.44
C ARG A 124 11.33 2.82 3.85
N TYR A 125 11.26 1.58 4.30
CA TYR A 125 11.72 1.19 5.63
C TYR A 125 12.54 -0.08 5.56
N CYS A 126 13.55 -0.19 6.43
CA CYS A 126 14.27 -1.43 6.68
C CYS A 126 13.71 -2.07 7.95
N ILE A 127 13.22 -3.29 7.84
CA ILE A 127 12.89 -4.13 8.99
C ILE A 127 14.08 -5.06 9.19
N ASP A 128 14.80 -4.89 10.29
CA ASP A 128 16.03 -5.61 10.57
C ASP A 128 15.87 -6.45 11.86
N PRO A 129 15.74 -7.79 11.73
CA PRO A 129 15.61 -8.67 12.87
C PRO A 129 16.86 -8.76 13.75
N GLU A 130 18.06 -8.56 13.19
CA GLU A 130 19.32 -8.64 13.95
C GLU A 130 19.48 -7.45 14.88
N THR A 131 19.27 -6.24 14.36
CA THR A 131 19.29 -5.01 15.17
C THR A 131 17.98 -4.79 15.92
N ARG A 132 16.96 -5.60 15.66
CA ARG A 132 15.62 -5.51 16.23
C ARG A 132 15.04 -4.10 16.09
N SER A 133 15.09 -3.57 14.87
CA SER A 133 14.63 -2.21 14.61
C SER A 133 13.94 -2.10 13.25
N ILE A 134 13.04 -1.12 13.14
CA ILE A 134 12.53 -0.61 11.87
C ILE A 134 13.10 0.78 11.69
N ARG A 135 13.75 1.02 10.55
CA ARG A 135 14.42 2.30 10.24
C ARG A 135 13.90 2.84 8.92
N ARG A 136 13.71 4.16 8.82
CA ARG A 136 13.37 4.79 7.54
C ARG A 136 14.58 4.83 6.62
N LEU A 137 14.38 4.40 5.38
CA LEU A 137 15.37 4.49 4.30
C LEU A 137 15.13 5.74 3.46
N ALA A 138 16.20 6.19 2.80
CA ALA A 138 16.11 7.25 1.80
C ALA A 138 15.14 6.87 0.66
N ALA A 139 14.49 7.87 0.07
CA ALA A 139 13.61 7.68 -1.07
C ALA A 139 14.39 7.12 -2.28
N GLN A 140 13.73 6.31 -3.07
CA GLN A 140 14.28 5.70 -4.27
C GLN A 140 13.14 5.51 -5.28
N PRO A 141 13.39 5.61 -6.59
CA PRO A 141 12.35 5.35 -7.59
C PRO A 141 11.71 3.96 -7.40
N TYR A 142 10.39 3.91 -7.54
CA TYR A 142 9.62 2.67 -7.44
C TYR A 142 9.28 2.16 -8.83
N THR A 143 9.63 0.91 -9.12
CA THR A 143 9.42 0.28 -10.43
C THR A 143 8.85 -1.11 -10.23
N LEU A 144 7.77 -1.41 -10.93
CA LEU A 144 7.24 -2.76 -11.13
C LEU A 144 7.31 -3.10 -12.62
N THR A 145 7.55 -4.37 -12.92
CA THR A 145 7.81 -4.83 -14.30
C THR A 145 6.85 -5.94 -14.70
N VAL A 146 6.72 -6.16 -16.01
CA VAL A 146 5.94 -7.30 -16.54
C VAL A 146 6.48 -8.65 -16.06
N GLN A 147 7.80 -8.74 -15.84
CA GLN A 147 8.45 -9.95 -15.33
C GLN A 147 8.09 -10.25 -13.86
N GLU A 148 7.58 -9.25 -13.13
CA GLU A 148 7.05 -9.40 -11.77
C GLU A 148 5.53 -9.64 -11.76
N ASP A 149 4.92 -10.03 -12.90
CA ASP A 149 3.48 -10.19 -13.08
C ASP A 149 2.66 -8.89 -12.92
N TYR A 150 3.30 -7.74 -13.19
CA TYR A 150 2.66 -6.43 -13.16
C TYR A 150 2.56 -5.87 -14.58
N LYS A 151 1.37 -5.90 -15.18
CA LYS A 151 1.15 -5.51 -16.57
C LYS A 151 0.26 -4.27 -16.67
N ARG A 152 0.89 -3.11 -16.83
CA ARG A 152 0.24 -1.81 -17.01
C ARG A 152 1.01 -0.98 -18.04
N HIS A 153 0.42 0.13 -18.54
CA HIS A 153 1.04 0.99 -19.54
C HIS A 153 2.38 1.61 -19.10
N ASP A 154 2.61 1.74 -17.79
CA ASP A 154 3.83 2.25 -17.17
C ASP A 154 4.73 1.18 -16.54
N SER A 155 4.51 -0.11 -16.86
CA SER A 155 5.38 -1.20 -16.40
C SER A 155 6.82 -0.98 -16.84
N GLY A 156 7.75 -1.11 -15.89
CA GLY A 156 9.18 -0.86 -16.11
C GLY A 156 9.58 0.61 -16.03
N ILE A 157 8.65 1.54 -15.91
CA ILE A 157 8.95 2.98 -15.77
C ILE A 157 9.19 3.30 -14.29
N PRO A 158 10.35 3.89 -13.92
CA PRO A 158 10.61 4.38 -12.59
C PRO A 158 9.65 5.52 -12.21
N ARG A 159 9.01 5.42 -11.06
CA ARG A 159 8.09 6.43 -10.53
C ARG A 159 8.63 7.02 -9.25
N MET A 160 8.60 8.35 -9.14
CA MET A 160 8.85 9.07 -7.91
C MET A 160 7.52 9.57 -7.36
N PHE A 161 7.30 9.36 -6.09
CA PHE A 161 6.13 9.82 -5.36
C PHE A 161 6.54 10.80 -4.27
N ASP A 162 5.60 11.61 -3.82
CA ASP A 162 5.80 12.41 -2.62
C ASP A 162 6.09 11.49 -1.43
N GLU A 163 7.01 11.91 -0.57
CA GLU A 163 7.41 11.09 0.57
C GLU A 163 6.37 11.11 1.70
N THR A 164 6.39 10.04 2.49
CA THR A 164 5.58 9.92 3.71
C THR A 164 5.85 11.11 4.64
N PRO A 165 4.82 11.90 4.99
CA PRO A 165 4.95 13.04 5.89
C PRO A 165 5.24 12.59 7.34
N LEU A 166 5.82 13.51 8.14
CA LEU A 166 6.17 13.24 9.54
C LEU A 166 4.95 12.87 10.38
N GLU A 167 3.79 13.43 10.10
CA GLU A 167 2.52 13.14 10.77
C GLU A 167 2.14 11.66 10.64
N MET A 168 2.36 11.07 9.47
CA MET A 168 2.14 9.65 9.24
C MET A 168 3.23 8.80 9.89
N GLN A 169 4.50 9.18 9.72
CA GLN A 169 5.65 8.48 10.31
C GLN A 169 5.59 8.46 11.83
N GLY A 170 5.21 9.58 12.45
CA GLY A 170 5.09 9.76 13.90
C GLY A 170 3.79 9.22 14.50
N ASN A 171 2.88 8.65 13.69
CA ASN A 171 1.64 8.07 14.16
C ASN A 171 1.87 6.65 14.72
N THR A 172 1.55 6.43 15.99
CA THR A 172 1.79 5.16 16.66
C THR A 172 0.94 4.01 16.15
N VAL A 173 -0.21 4.28 15.50
CA VAL A 173 -1.03 3.25 14.82
C VAL A 173 -0.28 2.72 13.60
N VAL A 174 0.32 3.61 12.79
CA VAL A 174 1.13 3.22 11.61
C VAL A 174 2.35 2.42 12.05
N GLN A 175 3.04 2.86 13.11
CA GLN A 175 4.19 2.15 13.67
C GLN A 175 3.80 0.77 14.21
N ALA A 176 2.66 0.66 14.92
CA ALA A 176 2.15 -0.61 15.43
C ALA A 176 1.74 -1.57 14.30
N LEU A 177 1.20 -1.06 13.17
CA LEU A 177 0.93 -1.87 11.96
C LEU A 177 2.21 -2.46 11.37
N MET A 178 3.31 -1.70 11.32
CA MET A 178 4.61 -2.22 10.87
C MET A 178 5.12 -3.32 11.79
N LEU A 179 5.02 -3.14 13.12
CA LEU A 179 5.37 -4.16 14.09
C LEU A 179 4.50 -5.42 13.98
N PHE A 180 3.18 -5.24 13.87
CA PHE A 180 2.24 -6.33 13.63
C PHE A 180 2.64 -7.16 12.41
N LYS A 181 2.88 -6.48 11.28
CA LYS A 181 3.31 -7.14 10.05
C LYS A 181 4.60 -7.93 10.25
N ALA A 182 5.61 -7.33 10.88
CA ALA A 182 6.90 -7.97 11.17
C ALA A 182 6.72 -9.24 12.02
N LEU A 183 5.88 -9.20 13.05
CA LEU A 183 5.57 -10.36 13.91
C LEU A 183 4.87 -11.49 13.16
N ILE A 184 4.00 -11.18 12.17
CA ILE A 184 3.32 -12.21 11.37
C ILE A 184 4.29 -12.90 10.42
N PHE A 185 5.10 -12.16 9.65
CA PHE A 185 5.91 -12.77 8.60
C PHE A 185 7.29 -13.27 9.05
N GLN A 186 7.74 -12.93 10.26
CA GLN A 186 9.04 -13.38 10.76
C GLN A 186 9.19 -14.90 10.66
N ASN A 187 10.29 -15.36 10.03
CA ASN A 187 10.59 -16.79 9.81
C ASN A 187 9.47 -17.57 9.07
N VAL A 188 8.62 -16.89 8.31
CA VAL A 188 7.68 -17.55 7.41
C VAL A 188 8.44 -18.04 6.19
N PRO A 189 8.37 -19.34 5.84
CA PRO A 189 8.97 -19.86 4.62
C PRO A 189 8.36 -19.18 3.40
N ILE A 190 9.21 -18.76 2.46
CA ILE A 190 8.81 -18.16 1.19
C ILE A 190 9.58 -18.80 0.04
N THR A 191 8.97 -18.82 -1.12
CA THR A 191 9.64 -19.19 -2.36
C THR A 191 10.50 -18.02 -2.83
N PRO A 192 11.83 -18.18 -2.99
CA PRO A 192 12.69 -17.09 -3.43
C PRO A 192 12.31 -16.54 -4.81
N ARG A 193 12.28 -15.20 -4.93
CA ARG A 193 12.15 -14.49 -6.20
C ARG A 193 13.53 -14.17 -6.77
N ALA A 194 13.66 -14.24 -8.09
CA ALA A 194 14.91 -13.91 -8.77
C ALA A 194 15.30 -12.43 -8.52
N GLY A 195 16.59 -12.17 -8.34
CA GLY A 195 17.12 -10.83 -8.15
C GLY A 195 16.89 -10.21 -6.76
N LEU A 196 16.36 -10.97 -5.79
CA LEU A 196 16.27 -10.56 -4.39
C LEU A 196 17.35 -11.27 -3.55
N ASP A 197 17.88 -10.56 -2.54
CA ASP A 197 18.93 -11.06 -1.66
C ASP A 197 18.37 -11.79 -0.43
N TYR A 198 18.17 -13.10 -0.57
CA TYR A 198 17.71 -13.95 0.54
C TYR A 198 18.83 -14.32 1.53
N SER A 199 20.07 -13.91 1.28
CA SER A 199 21.17 -14.02 2.26
C SER A 199 21.13 -12.88 3.28
N SER A 200 20.53 -11.75 2.95
CA SER A 200 20.31 -10.62 3.86
C SER A 200 19.29 -10.99 4.94
N PRO A 201 19.53 -10.69 6.23
CA PRO A 201 18.53 -10.80 7.27
C PRO A 201 17.45 -9.71 7.16
N SER A 202 17.81 -8.58 6.54
CA SER A 202 16.94 -7.39 6.44
C SER A 202 15.84 -7.54 5.40
N TRP A 203 14.75 -6.76 5.62
CA TRP A 203 13.64 -6.63 4.70
C TRP A 203 13.46 -5.17 4.29
N VAL A 204 13.22 -4.93 3.02
CA VAL A 204 12.76 -3.63 2.53
C VAL A 204 11.24 -3.61 2.54
N CYS A 205 10.69 -2.68 3.28
CA CYS A 205 9.26 -2.44 3.40
C CYS A 205 8.94 -1.11 2.71
N THR A 206 8.14 -1.15 1.65
CA THR A 206 7.64 0.04 0.96
C THR A 206 6.18 0.23 1.34
N MET A 207 5.84 1.37 1.93
CA MET A 207 4.50 1.70 2.38
C MET A 207 3.95 2.86 1.54
N PHE A 208 2.78 2.65 0.96
CA PHE A 208 2.00 3.66 0.26
C PHE A 208 0.78 4.03 1.10
N ASN A 209 0.52 5.32 1.21
CA ASN A 209 -0.77 5.85 1.61
C ASN A 209 -1.44 6.36 0.35
N ALA A 210 -2.49 5.69 -0.10
CA ALA A 210 -3.13 5.95 -1.39
C ALA A 210 -4.62 6.24 -1.22
N ARG A 211 -5.05 7.36 -1.80
CA ARG A 211 -6.46 7.69 -2.01
C ARG A 211 -6.81 7.48 -3.47
N THR A 212 -7.73 6.56 -3.74
CA THR A 212 -8.35 6.38 -5.06
C THR A 212 -9.68 7.10 -5.08
N HIS A 213 -9.95 7.88 -6.13
CA HIS A 213 -11.19 8.63 -6.24
C HIS A 213 -11.90 8.41 -7.57
N THR A 214 -13.22 8.50 -7.55
CA THR A 214 -14.09 8.54 -8.73
C THR A 214 -14.72 9.92 -8.78
N ALA A 215 -14.51 10.65 -9.88
CA ALA A 215 -15.06 11.99 -10.02
C ALA A 215 -16.57 11.95 -10.35
N ALA A 216 -17.31 12.95 -9.84
CA ALA A 216 -18.73 13.07 -10.11
C ALA A 216 -18.99 13.25 -11.62
N ASN A 217 -19.99 12.55 -12.14
CA ASN A 217 -20.50 12.68 -13.51
C ASN A 217 -19.44 12.49 -14.63
N SER A 218 -18.29 11.87 -14.33
CA SER A 218 -17.20 11.73 -15.30
C SER A 218 -17.29 10.46 -16.16
N GLY A 219 -18.01 9.44 -15.70
CA GLY A 219 -17.98 8.10 -16.29
C GLY A 219 -16.63 7.38 -16.14
N ILE A 220 -15.66 8.01 -15.48
CA ILE A 220 -14.35 7.44 -15.15
C ILE A 220 -14.38 7.00 -13.70
N PHE A 221 -14.09 5.74 -13.46
CA PHE A 221 -14.04 5.18 -12.12
C PHE A 221 -12.60 5.12 -11.63
N GLY A 222 -12.40 5.35 -10.34
CA GLY A 222 -11.12 5.11 -9.70
C GLY A 222 -10.83 3.61 -9.65
N GLU A 223 -9.70 3.22 -10.23
CA GLU A 223 -9.24 1.84 -10.30
C GLU A 223 -8.12 1.61 -9.27
N PRO A 224 -8.39 0.88 -8.16
CA PRO A 224 -7.33 0.55 -7.19
C PRO A 224 -6.25 -0.34 -7.81
N ALA A 225 -6.61 -1.19 -8.75
CA ALA A 225 -5.74 -2.11 -9.49
C ALA A 225 -6.08 -2.06 -10.99
N LEU A 226 -5.66 -0.95 -11.66
CA LEU A 226 -5.89 -0.72 -13.09
C LEU A 226 -5.30 -1.84 -13.97
N GLU A 227 -4.23 -2.49 -13.50
CA GLU A 227 -3.56 -3.61 -14.13
C GLU A 227 -4.40 -4.90 -14.19
N GLY A 228 -5.54 -4.95 -13.51
CA GLY A 228 -6.33 -6.17 -13.39
C GLY A 228 -5.69 -7.19 -12.46
N VAL A 229 -5.67 -8.46 -12.83
CA VAL A 229 -5.01 -9.54 -12.07
C VAL A 229 -3.51 -9.39 -12.15
N HIS A 230 -2.84 -9.29 -10.98
CA HIS A 230 -1.41 -9.07 -10.89
C HIS A 230 -0.79 -9.65 -9.60
N SER A 231 0.52 -9.61 -9.52
CA SER A 231 1.35 -9.78 -8.34
C SER A 231 2.10 -8.48 -8.07
N ASP A 232 2.40 -8.18 -6.80
CA ASP A 232 3.09 -6.94 -6.40
C ASP A 232 4.62 -7.01 -6.51
N GLY A 233 5.15 -8.17 -6.92
CA GLY A 233 6.60 -8.41 -6.96
C GLY A 233 7.25 -8.39 -5.56
N SER A 234 6.44 -8.56 -4.51
CA SER A 234 6.89 -8.59 -3.12
C SER A 234 6.83 -10.01 -2.53
N ASP A 235 7.40 -10.22 -1.34
CA ASP A 235 7.23 -11.48 -0.62
C ASP A 235 5.92 -11.47 0.17
N PHE A 236 5.58 -10.31 0.75
CA PHE A 236 4.37 -10.12 1.55
C PHE A 236 3.72 -8.77 1.25
N THR A 237 2.44 -8.79 0.93
CA THR A 237 1.61 -7.60 0.78
C THR A 237 0.61 -7.48 1.93
N MET A 238 0.51 -6.28 2.49
CA MET A 238 -0.49 -5.92 3.49
C MET A 238 -1.28 -4.71 3.01
N THR A 239 -2.61 -4.80 3.05
CA THR A 239 -3.51 -3.68 2.75
C THR A 239 -4.37 -3.38 3.97
N VAL A 240 -4.50 -2.09 4.31
CA VAL A 240 -5.25 -1.62 5.48
C VAL A 240 -6.21 -0.52 5.06
N PHE A 241 -7.47 -0.67 5.39
CA PHE A 241 -8.51 0.30 5.05
C PHE A 241 -8.53 1.44 6.08
N LEU A 242 -8.41 2.67 5.59
CA LEU A 242 -8.48 3.87 6.42
C LEU A 242 -9.84 4.53 6.38
N GLY A 243 -10.57 4.40 5.29
CA GLY A 243 -11.89 4.99 5.14
C GLY A 243 -12.34 5.13 3.69
N SER A 244 -13.56 5.60 3.53
CA SER A 244 -14.14 5.94 2.22
C SER A 244 -15.21 7.01 2.38
N THR A 245 -15.48 7.75 1.31
CA THR A 245 -16.59 8.70 1.22
C THR A 245 -17.39 8.37 -0.02
N ASN A 246 -18.73 8.37 0.09
CA ASN A 246 -19.65 8.13 -1.01
C ASN A 246 -19.35 6.87 -1.86
N MET A 247 -18.63 5.91 -1.29
CA MET A 247 -18.33 4.65 -1.98
C MET A 247 -19.50 3.67 -1.85
N ARG A 248 -19.93 3.07 -2.96
CA ARG A 248 -20.97 2.05 -2.97
C ARG A 248 -20.51 0.79 -2.23
N ALA A 249 -21.43 0.17 -1.48
CA ALA A 249 -21.11 -0.93 -0.56
C ALA A 249 -20.57 -2.21 -1.24
N ASP A 250 -20.72 -2.37 -2.55
CA ASP A 250 -20.22 -3.50 -3.33
C ASP A 250 -18.95 -3.17 -4.14
N SER A 251 -18.37 -1.97 -3.94
CA SER A 251 -17.16 -1.48 -4.62
C SER A 251 -15.87 -1.99 -3.99
N ALA A 252 -14.78 -1.93 -4.75
CA ALA A 252 -13.42 -2.13 -4.30
C ALA A 252 -13.21 -3.47 -3.55
N VAL A 253 -13.85 -4.52 -4.06
CA VAL A 253 -13.70 -5.89 -3.56
C VAL A 253 -12.40 -6.47 -4.10
N THR A 254 -11.57 -7.01 -3.21
CA THR A 254 -10.34 -7.72 -3.56
C THR A 254 -10.64 -9.19 -3.81
N PHE A 255 -10.18 -9.72 -4.93
CA PHE A 255 -10.19 -11.13 -5.25
C PHE A 255 -8.76 -11.65 -5.23
N MET A 256 -8.54 -12.76 -4.54
CA MET A 256 -7.29 -13.52 -4.57
C MET A 256 -7.45 -14.66 -5.56
N HIS A 257 -6.47 -14.83 -6.41
CA HIS A 257 -6.50 -15.82 -7.50
C HIS A 257 -5.34 -16.81 -7.34
N ALA A 258 -5.54 -18.02 -7.88
CA ALA A 258 -4.43 -18.93 -8.09
C ALA A 258 -3.42 -18.33 -9.08
N ASN A 259 -2.15 -18.73 -8.98
CA ASN A 259 -1.08 -18.22 -9.84
C ASN A 259 -1.27 -18.55 -11.33
N GLU A 260 -2.09 -19.57 -11.64
CA GLU A 260 -2.48 -19.96 -12.99
C GLU A 260 -3.40 -18.94 -13.68
N GLU A 261 -4.00 -18.00 -12.91
CA GLU A 261 -4.82 -16.96 -13.52
C GLU A 261 -3.97 -16.04 -14.40
N THR A 262 -4.59 -15.58 -15.49
CA THR A 262 -3.89 -14.76 -16.49
C THR A 262 -3.63 -13.37 -15.94
N THR A 263 -2.35 -12.95 -15.94
CA THR A 263 -1.96 -11.59 -15.56
C THR A 263 -2.51 -10.56 -16.54
N GLY A 264 -3.12 -9.50 -16.02
CA GLY A 264 -3.62 -8.36 -16.78
C GLY A 264 -5.09 -8.49 -17.21
N VAL A 265 -5.77 -9.59 -16.91
CA VAL A 265 -7.22 -9.68 -17.15
C VAL A 265 -7.99 -8.93 -16.08
N GLN A 266 -9.11 -8.33 -16.45
CA GLN A 266 -9.97 -7.66 -15.50
C GLN A 266 -10.71 -8.67 -14.61
N THR A 267 -11.11 -8.24 -13.41
CA THR A 267 -11.77 -9.12 -12.42
C THR A 267 -12.99 -9.85 -13.00
N CYS A 268 -13.77 -9.20 -13.89
CA CYS A 268 -14.95 -9.80 -14.54
C CYS A 268 -14.61 -10.86 -15.61
N GLU A 269 -13.35 -10.95 -16.04
CA GLU A 269 -12.86 -11.87 -17.06
C GLU A 269 -12.15 -13.09 -16.45
N THR A 270 -11.96 -13.09 -15.12
CA THR A 270 -11.25 -14.17 -14.41
C THR A 270 -12.02 -15.48 -14.40
N GLN A 271 -11.30 -16.58 -14.34
CA GLN A 271 -11.90 -17.91 -14.23
C GLN A 271 -12.41 -18.14 -12.80
N PRO A 272 -13.72 -18.45 -12.59
CA PRO A 272 -14.26 -18.69 -11.24
C PRO A 272 -13.52 -19.78 -10.46
N THR A 273 -12.97 -20.79 -11.15
CA THR A 273 -12.20 -21.87 -10.54
C THR A 273 -10.86 -21.43 -10.01
N ASN A 274 -10.33 -20.31 -10.46
CA ASN A 274 -9.07 -19.73 -10.00
C ASN A 274 -9.24 -18.78 -8.81
N ILE A 275 -10.47 -18.40 -8.45
CA ILE A 275 -10.71 -17.55 -7.27
C ILE A 275 -10.47 -18.38 -6.01
N ARG A 276 -9.55 -17.94 -5.16
CA ARG A 276 -9.17 -18.55 -3.89
C ARG A 276 -9.84 -17.89 -2.69
N ALA A 277 -9.99 -16.57 -2.75
CA ALA A 277 -10.70 -15.81 -1.72
C ALA A 277 -11.31 -14.53 -2.29
N ARG A 278 -12.35 -14.06 -1.61
CA ARG A 278 -12.97 -12.76 -1.83
C ARG A 278 -12.91 -12.00 -0.51
N VAL A 279 -12.25 -10.85 -0.51
CA VAL A 279 -12.04 -10.00 0.67
C VAL A 279 -12.63 -8.64 0.42
N HIS A 280 -13.34 -8.10 1.40
CA HIS A 280 -13.93 -6.78 1.28
C HIS A 280 -13.60 -5.95 2.53
N HIS A 281 -12.78 -4.93 2.34
CA HIS A 281 -12.47 -3.95 3.36
C HIS A 281 -13.63 -2.96 3.48
N GLN A 282 -14.28 -2.91 4.63
CA GLN A 282 -15.49 -2.09 4.87
C GLN A 282 -15.37 -1.22 6.12
N ALA A 283 -14.69 -1.72 7.15
CA ALA A 283 -14.51 -1.02 8.41
C ALA A 283 -13.08 -0.47 8.55
N PHE A 284 -12.95 0.66 9.23
CA PHE A 284 -11.65 1.25 9.56
C PHE A 284 -10.72 0.20 10.18
N LEU A 285 -9.50 0.09 9.65
CA LEU A 285 -8.46 -0.91 9.97
C LEU A 285 -8.78 -2.35 9.58
N ASP A 286 -9.81 -2.63 8.76
CA ASP A 286 -9.86 -3.92 8.07
C ASP A 286 -8.54 -4.16 7.35
N LEU A 287 -7.93 -5.32 7.59
CA LEU A 287 -6.58 -5.62 7.12
C LEU A 287 -6.55 -6.97 6.41
N LEU A 288 -5.97 -6.99 5.20
CA LEU A 288 -5.57 -8.20 4.51
C LEU A 288 -4.05 -8.27 4.45
N LEU A 289 -3.46 -9.39 4.87
CA LEU A 289 -2.04 -9.70 4.70
C LEU A 289 -1.92 -11.04 4.00
N PHE A 290 -1.10 -11.12 2.96
CA PHE A 290 -0.89 -12.35 2.18
C PHE A 290 0.55 -12.48 1.68
N ALA A 291 0.95 -13.72 1.40
CA ALA A 291 2.19 -14.04 0.71
C ALA A 291 1.97 -13.83 -0.79
N ASP A 292 2.51 -12.73 -1.33
CA ASP A 292 2.24 -12.29 -2.70
C ASP A 292 2.71 -13.27 -3.78
N HIS A 293 3.73 -14.09 -3.46
CA HIS A 293 4.21 -15.12 -4.39
C HIS A 293 3.25 -16.32 -4.54
N ASP A 294 2.37 -16.54 -3.56
CA ASP A 294 1.46 -17.69 -3.54
C ASP A 294 0.12 -17.37 -4.21
N PHE A 295 -0.16 -16.09 -4.50
CA PHE A 295 -1.41 -15.63 -5.10
C PHE A 295 -1.17 -14.46 -6.05
N LYS A 296 -2.02 -14.37 -7.08
CA LYS A 296 -2.31 -13.11 -7.76
C LYS A 296 -3.55 -12.48 -7.14
N HIS A 297 -3.75 -11.20 -7.40
CA HIS A 297 -4.94 -10.52 -6.90
C HIS A 297 -5.44 -9.46 -7.87
N SER A 298 -6.69 -9.08 -7.70
CA SER A 298 -7.34 -7.97 -8.40
C SER A 298 -8.29 -7.24 -7.47
N VAL A 299 -8.63 -6.01 -7.80
CA VAL A 299 -9.56 -5.20 -7.02
C VAL A 299 -10.56 -4.56 -7.97
N THR A 300 -11.86 -4.63 -7.67
CA THR A 300 -12.87 -3.95 -8.48
C THR A 300 -12.83 -2.43 -8.28
N SER A 301 -13.36 -1.71 -9.25
CA SER A 301 -13.39 -0.24 -9.27
C SER A 301 -14.12 0.36 -8.07
N VAL A 302 -13.82 1.62 -7.77
CA VAL A 302 -14.53 2.45 -6.79
C VAL A 302 -15.74 3.09 -7.46
N HIS A 303 -16.94 2.66 -7.12
CA HIS A 303 -18.21 3.23 -7.62
C HIS A 303 -18.84 4.15 -6.60
N GLN A 304 -19.52 5.18 -7.07
CA GLN A 304 -20.24 6.14 -6.25
C GLN A 304 -21.57 5.55 -5.78
N ALA A 305 -21.95 5.82 -4.52
CA ALA A 305 -23.30 5.57 -4.02
C ALA A 305 -24.29 6.63 -4.54
N ASP A 306 -23.86 7.90 -4.55
CA ASP A 306 -24.54 9.02 -5.22
C ASP A 306 -23.67 9.50 -6.38
N ALA A 307 -24.17 9.36 -7.61
CA ALA A 307 -23.46 9.76 -8.83
C ALA A 307 -23.18 11.28 -8.92
N GLY A 308 -23.95 12.09 -8.19
CA GLY A 308 -23.79 13.55 -8.14
C GLY A 308 -22.59 14.02 -7.31
N ALA A 309 -21.95 13.14 -6.50
CA ALA A 309 -20.84 13.45 -5.64
C ALA A 309 -19.62 12.53 -5.91
N PRO A 310 -18.39 13.00 -5.70
CA PRO A 310 -17.21 12.16 -5.84
C PRO A 310 -17.19 11.05 -4.79
N ALA A 311 -16.59 9.90 -5.13
CA ALA A 311 -16.31 8.84 -4.19
C ALA A 311 -14.81 8.73 -3.92
N THR A 312 -14.41 8.36 -2.69
CA THR A 312 -13.03 8.11 -2.34
C THR A 312 -12.86 6.79 -1.59
N ARG A 313 -11.67 6.21 -1.71
CA ARG A 313 -11.22 5.05 -0.93
C ARG A 313 -9.78 5.28 -0.49
N ASP A 314 -9.54 5.22 0.82
CA ASP A 314 -8.25 5.49 1.46
C ASP A 314 -7.65 4.18 2.00
N MET A 315 -6.40 3.89 1.61
CA MET A 315 -5.70 2.66 1.95
C MET A 315 -4.24 2.91 2.33
N LEU A 316 -3.73 2.14 3.29
CA LEU A 316 -2.32 1.84 3.36
C LEU A 316 -2.05 0.54 2.61
N VAL A 317 -1.06 0.55 1.74
CA VAL A 317 -0.56 -0.62 1.02
C VAL A 317 0.91 -0.79 1.35
N VAL A 318 1.29 -1.95 1.86
CA VAL A 318 2.62 -2.17 2.42
C VAL A 318 3.24 -3.41 1.78
N PHE A 319 4.18 -3.19 0.89
CA PHE A 319 4.97 -4.24 0.24
C PHE A 319 6.20 -4.54 1.08
N THR A 320 6.52 -5.81 1.28
CA THR A 320 7.71 -6.22 2.01
C THR A 320 8.39 -7.35 1.25
N ARG A 321 9.67 -7.19 0.98
CA ARG A 321 10.52 -8.15 0.25
C ARG A 321 11.96 -8.08 0.74
N ARG A 322 12.75 -9.06 0.34
CA ARG A 322 14.21 -8.98 0.49
C ARG A 322 14.77 -7.84 -0.37
N PRO A 323 15.96 -7.29 -0.01
CA PRO A 323 16.58 -6.25 -0.83
C PRO A 323 16.78 -6.69 -2.27
N LYS A 324 16.56 -5.78 -3.21
CA LYS A 324 16.87 -5.98 -4.63
C LYS A 324 18.38 -5.95 -4.85
N LEU A 325 18.87 -6.92 -5.63
CA LEU A 325 20.25 -6.96 -6.14
C LEU A 325 20.35 -6.17 -7.46
N ASP A 326 21.58 -5.86 -7.89
CA ASP A 326 21.83 -5.21 -9.18
C ASP A 326 21.22 -5.98 -10.38
N ALA A 327 21.16 -7.30 -10.28
CA ALA A 327 20.58 -8.16 -11.31
C ALA A 327 19.04 -8.23 -11.29
N HIS A 328 18.36 -7.43 -10.44
CA HIS A 328 16.89 -7.44 -10.39
C HIS A 328 16.28 -6.90 -11.69
N VAL A 329 15.16 -7.50 -12.12
CA VAL A 329 14.47 -7.16 -13.39
C VAL A 329 14.02 -5.70 -13.49
N SER A 330 13.90 -4.96 -12.38
CA SER A 330 13.62 -3.52 -12.38
C SER A 330 14.84 -2.65 -12.78
N GLY A 331 16.03 -3.24 -12.91
CA GLY A 331 17.26 -2.51 -13.25
C GLY A 331 17.86 -1.68 -12.09
N TYR A 332 17.36 -1.85 -10.86
CA TYR A 332 17.82 -1.09 -9.69
C TYR A 332 18.00 -2.01 -8.49
N ALA A 333 19.15 -1.88 -7.82
CA ALA A 333 19.35 -2.40 -6.48
C ALA A 333 18.66 -1.51 -5.43
N ASP A 334 18.38 -2.06 -4.27
CA ASP A 334 17.93 -1.24 -3.15
C ASP A 334 19.09 -0.53 -2.46
N SER A 335 18.99 0.79 -2.35
CA SER A 335 19.79 1.52 -1.37
C SER A 335 19.28 1.22 0.04
N MET A 336 20.19 0.88 0.92
CA MET A 336 19.91 0.70 2.35
C MET A 336 20.30 1.94 3.18
N GLU A 337 20.58 3.06 2.52
CA GLU A 337 20.89 4.33 3.17
C GLU A 337 19.71 4.82 4.01
N LEU A 338 20.02 5.30 5.21
CA LEU A 338 19.02 5.86 6.11
C LEU A 338 18.55 7.23 5.62
N HIS A 339 17.29 7.54 5.86
CA HIS A 339 16.76 8.86 5.55
C HIS A 339 17.45 9.96 6.37
N ALA A 340 18.08 10.91 5.66
CA ALA A 340 18.99 11.87 6.29
C ALA A 340 18.28 12.94 7.14
N THR A 341 17.15 13.45 6.67
CA THR A 341 16.44 14.60 7.29
C THR A 341 15.32 14.20 8.22
N GLU A 342 14.70 13.06 7.97
CA GLU A 342 13.54 12.56 8.72
C GLU A 342 13.76 11.10 9.16
N PRO A 343 14.78 10.81 9.97
CA PRO A 343 15.07 9.45 10.38
C PRO A 343 13.93 8.88 11.25
N LEU A 344 13.70 7.57 11.12
CA LEU A 344 12.89 6.78 12.05
C LEU A 344 13.79 5.68 12.60
N HIS A 345 13.74 5.47 13.91
CA HIS A 345 14.25 4.30 14.59
C HIS A 345 13.18 3.77 15.55
N LEU A 346 12.49 2.72 15.13
CA LEU A 346 11.45 2.06 15.90
C LEU A 346 12.00 0.74 16.45
N PRO A 347 12.20 0.61 17.77
CA PRO A 347 12.63 -0.63 18.38
C PRO A 347 11.56 -1.72 18.18
N MET A 348 12.01 -2.91 17.80
CA MET A 348 11.15 -4.10 17.71
C MET A 348 11.42 -5.03 18.87
N TRP A 349 10.36 -5.62 19.39
CA TRP A 349 10.47 -6.80 20.21
C TRP A 349 9.97 -7.99 19.38
N LEU A 350 10.85 -8.96 19.17
CA LEU A 350 10.53 -10.21 18.50
C LEU A 350 10.70 -11.33 19.53
N PRO A 351 9.66 -12.14 19.77
CA PRO A 351 9.73 -13.26 20.71
C PRO A 351 10.69 -14.36 20.28
#